data_b49c91e8cf0a5bf4f269d8fdbf28d5fc
#
_entry.id   b49c91e8cf0a5bf4f269d8fdbf28d5fc
#
_cell.length_a   1.000
_cell.length_b   1.000
_cell.length_c   1.000
_cell.angle_alpha   90.00
_cell.angle_beta   90.00
_cell.angle_gamma   90.00
#
_symmetry.space_group_name_H-M   'P 1'
#
loop_
_entity.id
_entity.type
_entity.pdbx_description
1 polymer ?
#
loop_
_entity_poly.entity_id
_entity_poly.type
_entity_poly.pdbx_seq_one_letter_code
_entity_poly.pdbx_strand_id
1 'polypeptide(L)'
;MAAKHDFVDDLIDISKGFGSLKDPLNGLSAALMGNDSSAAPVWNPSEYKERPRANTIPCLVCRDEKSTCTKCKDVCPVEAIEFDDDEIDILDTCRKCGLCVAACPTEALSSPTRSPKSLYDQIAQAATAHTRAYVTCARAIKRIPRDNEVVVGCLGDITRETWFAILVDYPNVRAYLPLDVCTKCRTTTGEEVLGNAIADAEEWAGTGLGLVVDADKLVCKKRRSVERKEFMEGVARTTGLTVSKLNPAASAAATLAQKFKAHGDRIASLQRTLDATVGVTAQQRHRVLTEGRQLLLSTLQEHPELAKNVQVKTPVWNAER
;
A
#
# COMPACT_ATOMS: atom_id res chain seq x y z
N MET A 1 38.89 49.36 -14.15
CA MET A 1 39.60 48.26 -13.46
C MET A 1 38.55 47.27 -13.01
N ALA A 2 38.41 46.19 -13.75
CA ALA A 2 37.46 45.10 -13.40
C ALA A 2 38.12 44.20 -12.35
N ALA A 3 37.50 44.06 -11.19
CA ALA A 3 37.94 43.14 -10.18
C ALA A 3 37.81 41.69 -10.71
N LYS A 4 38.92 40.95 -10.69
CA LYS A 4 38.95 39.52 -10.95
C LYS A 4 38.20 38.84 -9.80
N HIS A 5 37.02 38.33 -10.07
CA HIS A 5 36.35 37.39 -9.18
C HIS A 5 37.20 36.11 -9.11
N ASP A 6 37.62 35.75 -7.91
CA ASP A 6 38.46 34.58 -7.70
C ASP A 6 37.58 33.33 -7.61
N PHE A 7 37.88 32.30 -8.41
CA PHE A 7 37.16 31.04 -8.48
C PHE A 7 37.03 30.33 -7.10
N VAL A 8 37.87 30.69 -6.17
CA VAL A 8 37.88 30.17 -4.79
C VAL A 8 36.72 30.74 -3.95
N ASP A 9 36.33 32.01 -4.20
CA ASP A 9 35.22 32.66 -3.49
C ASP A 9 33.88 32.06 -3.89
N ASP A 10 33.70 31.64 -5.15
CA ASP A 10 32.53 30.95 -5.62
C ASP A 10 32.39 29.54 -5.00
N LEU A 11 33.54 28.88 -4.75
CA LEU A 11 33.56 27.57 -4.08
C LEU A 11 33.20 27.66 -2.59
N ILE A 12 33.54 28.76 -1.93
CA ILE A 12 33.22 29.01 -0.51
C ILE A 12 31.74 29.35 -0.32
N ASP A 13 31.12 30.00 -1.30
CA ASP A 13 29.70 30.32 -1.26
C ASP A 13 28.80 29.08 -1.48
N ILE A 14 29.27 28.15 -2.32
CA ILE A 14 28.63 26.83 -2.48
C ILE A 14 28.69 26.04 -1.15
N SER A 15 29.78 26.14 -0.39
CA SER A 15 29.92 25.41 0.89
C SER A 15 29.00 25.94 2.00
N LYS A 16 28.60 27.21 1.94
CA LYS A 16 27.64 27.79 2.90
C LYS A 16 26.19 27.29 2.69
N GLY A 17 25.87 26.80 1.49
CA GLY A 17 24.59 26.12 1.19
C GLY A 17 24.51 24.70 1.73
N PHE A 18 25.61 24.08 2.13
CA PHE A 18 25.69 22.72 2.65
C PHE A 18 25.43 22.59 4.17
N GLY A 19 24.72 23.53 4.77
CA GLY A 19 24.45 23.59 6.21
C GLY A 19 23.57 22.43 6.79
N SER A 20 23.26 21.42 6.02
CA SER A 20 22.61 20.21 6.53
C SER A 20 23.14 18.98 5.81
N LEU A 21 24.20 18.39 6.35
CA LEU A 21 24.77 17.11 5.92
C LEU A 21 23.84 15.89 6.12
N LYS A 22 22.57 16.13 6.44
CA LYS A 22 21.58 15.05 6.62
C LYS A 22 20.87 14.63 5.34
N ASP A 23 20.85 15.48 4.30
CA ASP A 23 20.24 15.14 3.00
C ASP A 23 20.85 15.97 1.86
N PRO A 24 22.02 15.60 1.31
CA PRO A 24 22.70 16.36 0.28
C PRO A 24 21.92 16.49 -1.04
N LEU A 25 20.90 15.62 -1.27
CA LEU A 25 20.10 15.65 -2.48
C LEU A 25 18.94 16.67 -2.43
N ASN A 26 18.40 16.95 -1.25
CA ASN A 26 17.30 17.91 -1.09
C ASN A 26 17.80 19.35 -1.23
N GLY A 27 19.01 19.64 -0.78
CA GLY A 27 19.63 20.94 -0.95
C GLY A 27 19.96 21.29 -2.41
N LEU A 28 20.41 20.30 -3.19
CA LEU A 28 20.78 20.50 -4.59
C LEU A 28 19.57 20.68 -5.50
N SER A 29 18.51 19.92 -5.26
CA SER A 29 17.25 20.05 -6.03
C SER A 29 16.54 21.38 -5.74
N ALA A 30 16.56 21.86 -4.51
CA ALA A 30 16.01 23.16 -4.13
C ALA A 30 16.80 24.32 -4.75
N ALA A 31 18.13 24.22 -4.81
CA ALA A 31 18.99 25.23 -5.44
C ALA A 31 18.84 25.27 -6.97
N LEU A 32 18.57 24.15 -7.61
CA LEU A 32 18.38 24.05 -9.08
C LEU A 32 16.97 24.40 -9.55
N MET A 33 15.97 24.24 -8.70
CA MET A 33 14.56 24.44 -9.07
C MET A 33 13.97 25.78 -8.64
N GLY A 34 14.71 26.60 -7.87
CA GLY A 34 14.25 27.93 -7.44
C GLY A 34 12.96 27.90 -6.61
N ASN A 35 12.69 26.79 -5.92
CA ASN A 35 11.50 26.63 -5.11
C ASN A 35 11.79 27.06 -3.67
N ASP A 36 11.44 28.29 -3.33
CA ASP A 36 11.40 28.84 -1.97
C ASP A 36 10.32 28.18 -1.09
N SER A 37 10.24 26.85 -1.05
CA SER A 37 9.41 26.15 -0.09
C SER A 37 10.27 25.44 0.97
N SER A 38 10.97 26.23 1.76
CA SER A 38 11.72 25.77 2.95
C SER A 38 10.83 25.52 4.18
N ALA A 39 9.52 25.40 4.01
CA ALA A 39 8.63 24.95 5.09
C ALA A 39 8.86 23.44 5.31
N ALA A 40 9.36 23.09 6.50
CA ALA A 40 9.45 21.70 6.91
C ALA A 40 8.09 21.01 6.70
N PRO A 41 8.04 19.79 6.15
CA PRO A 41 6.78 19.09 5.91
C PRO A 41 5.99 18.97 7.21
N VAL A 42 4.75 19.44 7.20
CA VAL A 42 3.87 19.43 8.38
C VAL A 42 3.05 18.15 8.33
N TRP A 43 2.93 17.47 9.48
CA TRP A 43 2.08 16.28 9.60
C TRP A 43 0.63 16.62 9.29
N ASN A 44 0.08 15.99 8.27
CA ASN A 44 -1.33 16.15 7.88
C ASN A 44 -2.01 14.77 7.75
N PRO A 45 -2.80 14.33 8.75
CA PRO A 45 -3.44 13.01 8.69
C PRO A 45 -4.52 12.90 7.59
N SER A 46 -4.96 14.01 7.00
CA SER A 46 -5.96 13.99 5.93
C SER A 46 -5.41 13.46 4.61
N GLU A 47 -4.10 13.53 4.39
CA GLU A 47 -3.43 12.99 3.20
C GLU A 47 -3.53 11.47 3.09
N TYR A 48 -3.74 10.80 4.23
CA TYR A 48 -3.89 9.36 4.32
C TYR A 48 -5.35 8.89 4.30
N LYS A 49 -6.29 9.80 4.05
CA LYS A 49 -7.72 9.53 4.02
C LYS A 49 -8.28 9.88 2.66
N GLU A 50 -8.98 8.96 2.06
CA GLU A 50 -9.54 9.12 0.73
C GLU A 50 -11.01 8.74 0.72
N ARG A 51 -11.84 9.54 0.03
CA ARG A 51 -13.25 9.20 -0.19
C ARG A 51 -13.31 8.06 -1.20
N PRO A 52 -13.99 6.96 -0.89
CA PRO A 52 -14.18 5.87 -1.84
C PRO A 52 -14.91 6.36 -3.09
N ARG A 53 -14.64 5.69 -4.20
CA ARG A 53 -15.42 5.82 -5.44
C ARG A 53 -16.33 4.61 -5.57
N ALA A 54 -17.57 4.86 -5.95
CA ALA A 54 -18.54 3.83 -6.22
C ALA A 54 -18.56 3.49 -7.73
N ASN A 55 -18.66 2.20 -8.02
CA ASN A 55 -18.94 1.66 -9.34
C ASN A 55 -20.09 0.67 -9.21
N THR A 56 -21.22 0.97 -9.82
CA THR A 56 -22.43 0.18 -9.71
C THR A 56 -22.36 -1.14 -10.48
N ILE A 57 -21.57 -1.19 -11.57
CA ILE A 57 -21.48 -2.36 -12.46
C ILE A 57 -21.11 -3.66 -11.70
N PRO A 58 -20.09 -3.72 -10.83
CA PRO A 58 -19.77 -4.93 -10.08
C PRO A 58 -20.60 -5.08 -8.80
N CYS A 59 -21.38 -4.07 -8.38
CA CYS A 59 -22.15 -4.14 -7.15
C CYS A 59 -23.24 -5.22 -7.23
N LEU A 60 -23.32 -6.07 -6.20
CA LEU A 60 -24.32 -7.13 -6.17
C LEU A 60 -25.75 -6.58 -6.02
N VAL A 61 -25.93 -5.53 -5.22
CA VAL A 61 -27.23 -4.91 -5.00
C VAL A 61 -27.74 -4.21 -6.25
N CYS A 62 -26.89 -3.41 -6.90
CA CYS A 62 -27.28 -2.69 -8.13
C CYS A 62 -27.50 -3.62 -9.33
N ARG A 63 -26.98 -4.86 -9.29
CA ARG A 63 -27.10 -5.83 -10.38
C ARG A 63 -28.28 -6.77 -10.25
N ASP A 64 -28.73 -7.00 -9.04
CA ASP A 64 -29.78 -7.97 -8.75
C ASP A 64 -30.63 -7.47 -7.57
N GLU A 65 -31.86 -7.08 -7.83
CA GLU A 65 -32.85 -6.60 -6.84
C GLU A 65 -33.07 -7.61 -5.69
N LYS A 66 -32.77 -8.88 -5.91
CA LYS A 66 -32.88 -9.93 -4.88
C LYS A 66 -31.63 -10.06 -4.01
N SER A 67 -30.58 -9.29 -4.31
CA SER A 67 -29.36 -9.31 -3.51
C SER A 67 -29.59 -8.68 -2.14
N THR A 68 -29.19 -9.39 -1.10
CA THR A 68 -29.24 -8.94 0.30
C THR A 68 -27.86 -8.50 0.80
N CYS A 69 -26.94 -8.10 -0.08
CA CYS A 69 -25.59 -7.71 0.31
C CYS A 69 -25.59 -6.38 1.06
N THR A 70 -25.15 -6.38 2.32
CA THR A 70 -25.05 -5.19 3.18
C THR A 70 -23.60 -4.88 3.63
N LYS A 71 -22.60 -5.63 3.12
CA LYS A 71 -21.23 -5.63 3.62
C LYS A 71 -20.62 -4.24 3.81
N CYS A 72 -20.81 -3.33 2.87
CA CYS A 72 -20.28 -1.98 2.96
C CYS A 72 -21.04 -1.11 3.99
N LYS A 73 -22.35 -1.33 4.16
CA LYS A 73 -23.15 -0.65 5.20
C LYS A 73 -22.79 -1.15 6.60
N ASP A 74 -22.65 -2.47 6.77
CA ASP A 74 -22.36 -3.11 8.06
C ASP A 74 -21.06 -2.61 8.69
N VAL A 75 -20.05 -2.33 7.86
CA VAL A 75 -18.73 -1.83 8.36
C VAL A 75 -18.65 -0.31 8.46
N CYS A 76 -19.66 0.44 7.99
CA CYS A 76 -19.61 1.88 7.98
C CYS A 76 -19.91 2.47 9.36
N PRO A 77 -18.94 3.14 10.03
CA PRO A 77 -19.14 3.64 11.40
C PRO A 77 -20.08 4.84 11.49
N VAL A 78 -20.57 5.35 10.37
CA VAL A 78 -21.43 6.56 10.29
C VAL A 78 -22.57 6.39 9.29
N GLU A 79 -22.81 5.16 8.84
CA GLU A 79 -23.92 4.83 7.92
C GLU A 79 -23.96 5.73 6.67
N ALA A 80 -22.77 6.06 6.13
CA ALA A 80 -22.63 6.99 5.02
C ALA A 80 -22.81 6.34 3.64
N ILE A 81 -23.35 5.13 3.55
CA ILE A 81 -23.56 4.43 2.27
C ILE A 81 -25.04 4.14 2.10
N GLU A 82 -25.60 4.68 1.06
CA GLU A 82 -26.99 4.48 0.67
C GLU A 82 -27.05 3.82 -0.71
N PHE A 83 -28.12 3.10 -0.96
CA PHE A 83 -28.46 2.58 -2.27
C PHE A 83 -29.77 3.23 -2.66
N ASP A 84 -29.76 3.91 -3.81
CA ASP A 84 -30.92 4.51 -4.43
C ASP A 84 -31.09 3.90 -5.82
N ASP A 85 -32.13 3.11 -5.99
CA ASP A 85 -32.33 2.27 -7.18
C ASP A 85 -31.05 1.48 -7.55
N ASP A 86 -30.44 1.82 -8.68
CA ASP A 86 -29.22 1.17 -9.20
C ASP A 86 -27.93 1.93 -8.87
N GLU A 87 -27.99 2.92 -8.01
CA GLU A 87 -26.85 3.78 -7.64
C GLU A 87 -26.35 3.53 -6.22
N ILE A 88 -25.09 3.86 -5.99
CA ILE A 88 -24.46 3.82 -4.68
C ILE A 88 -24.05 5.23 -4.31
N ASP A 89 -24.72 5.78 -3.33
CA ASP A 89 -24.39 7.10 -2.81
C ASP A 89 -23.51 7.00 -1.58
N ILE A 90 -22.48 7.84 -1.56
CA ILE A 90 -21.60 8.00 -0.40
C ILE A 90 -21.83 9.40 0.15
N LEU A 91 -22.47 9.49 1.32
CA LEU A 91 -22.85 10.74 1.95
C LEU A 91 -21.62 11.57 2.39
N ASP A 92 -21.82 12.86 2.59
CA ASP A 92 -20.76 13.78 3.05
C ASP A 92 -20.30 13.52 4.49
N THR A 93 -21.10 12.79 5.27
CA THR A 93 -20.72 12.27 6.59
C THR A 93 -19.57 11.27 6.54
N CYS A 94 -19.18 10.79 5.34
CA CYS A 94 -18.13 9.80 5.12
C CYS A 94 -16.82 10.20 5.79
N ARG A 95 -16.29 9.31 6.64
CA ARG A 95 -15.01 9.49 7.37
C ARG A 95 -13.76 9.20 6.55
N LYS A 96 -13.91 8.75 5.32
CA LYS A 96 -12.79 8.41 4.42
C LYS A 96 -11.85 7.38 5.03
N CYS A 97 -12.42 6.40 5.75
CA CYS A 97 -11.65 5.38 6.46
C CYS A 97 -11.29 4.15 5.61
N GLY A 98 -11.97 3.91 4.48
CA GLY A 98 -11.72 2.82 3.56
C GLY A 98 -12.34 1.47 3.92
N LEU A 99 -12.97 1.30 5.11
CA LEU A 99 -13.51 0.01 5.55
C LEU A 99 -14.48 -0.62 4.56
N CYS A 100 -15.33 0.20 3.92
CA CYS A 100 -16.27 -0.27 2.91
C CYS A 100 -15.57 -0.76 1.63
N VAL A 101 -14.38 -0.25 1.31
CA VAL A 101 -13.55 -0.73 0.21
C VAL A 101 -13.04 -2.14 0.53
N ALA A 102 -12.46 -2.33 1.72
CA ALA A 102 -11.94 -3.62 2.16
C ALA A 102 -13.05 -4.68 2.31
N ALA A 103 -14.24 -4.27 2.74
CA ALA A 103 -15.36 -5.20 2.94
C ALA A 103 -16.09 -5.57 1.65
N CYS A 104 -15.92 -4.82 0.55
CA CYS A 104 -16.67 -5.06 -0.68
C CYS A 104 -16.14 -6.29 -1.43
N PRO A 105 -16.96 -7.36 -1.57
CA PRO A 105 -16.52 -8.62 -2.17
C PRO A 105 -16.29 -8.53 -3.69
N THR A 106 -16.78 -7.47 -4.31
CA THR A 106 -16.73 -7.28 -5.77
C THR A 106 -15.92 -6.03 -6.17
N GLU A 107 -15.30 -5.35 -5.19
CA GLU A 107 -14.59 -4.07 -5.39
C GLU A 107 -15.44 -3.00 -6.09
N ALA A 108 -16.77 -3.04 -5.86
CA ALA A 108 -17.68 -1.99 -6.29
C ALA A 108 -17.37 -0.64 -5.62
N LEU A 109 -16.79 -0.68 -4.44
CA LEU A 109 -16.19 0.48 -3.77
C LEU A 109 -14.68 0.37 -3.87
N SER A 110 -14.03 1.42 -4.32
CA SER A 110 -12.58 1.45 -4.54
C SER A 110 -11.95 2.73 -4.00
N SER A 111 -10.68 2.64 -3.63
CA SER A 111 -9.86 3.81 -3.29
C SER A 111 -9.06 4.22 -4.54
N PRO A 112 -9.18 5.47 -5.00
CA PRO A 112 -8.50 5.92 -6.21
C PRO A 112 -6.98 5.77 -6.18
N THR A 113 -6.35 5.94 -5.01
CA THR A 113 -4.88 5.91 -4.87
C THR A 113 -4.36 4.69 -4.11
N ARG A 114 -5.23 3.99 -3.38
CA ARG A 114 -4.86 2.84 -2.52
C ARG A 114 -5.65 1.60 -2.88
N SER A 115 -5.39 1.08 -4.07
CA SER A 115 -5.88 -0.25 -4.41
C SER A 115 -5.11 -1.35 -3.65
N PRO A 116 -5.65 -2.56 -3.48
CA PRO A 116 -4.96 -3.69 -2.85
C PRO A 116 -3.56 -3.92 -3.41
N LYS A 117 -3.40 -3.82 -4.73
CA LYS A 117 -2.11 -3.97 -5.40
C LYS A 117 -1.17 -2.81 -5.08
N SER A 118 -1.64 -1.57 -5.18
CA SER A 118 -0.82 -0.38 -4.89
C SER A 118 -0.30 -0.40 -3.45
N LEU A 119 -1.15 -0.82 -2.51
CA LEU A 119 -0.77 -0.92 -1.10
C LEU A 119 0.23 -2.05 -0.86
N TYR A 120 0.03 -3.21 -1.48
CA TYR A 120 1.01 -4.30 -1.47
C TYR A 120 2.36 -3.81 -1.99
N ASP A 121 2.40 -3.13 -3.13
CA ASP A 121 3.63 -2.62 -3.75
C ASP A 121 4.37 -1.63 -2.82
N GLN A 122 3.65 -0.73 -2.14
CA GLN A 122 4.24 0.21 -1.17
C GLN A 122 4.84 -0.52 0.03
N ILE A 123 4.13 -1.50 0.60
CA ILE A 123 4.62 -2.28 1.73
C ILE A 123 5.80 -3.14 1.32
N ALA A 124 5.75 -3.76 0.14
CA ALA A 124 6.84 -4.54 -0.43
C ALA A 124 8.11 -3.71 -0.62
N GLN A 125 7.97 -2.48 -1.11
CA GLN A 125 9.09 -1.55 -1.25
C GLN A 125 9.73 -1.23 0.10
N ALA A 126 8.93 -0.87 1.10
CA ALA A 126 9.42 -0.60 2.44
C ALA A 126 10.11 -1.83 3.07
N ALA A 127 9.50 -3.02 2.93
CA ALA A 127 10.01 -4.28 3.47
C ALA A 127 11.30 -4.74 2.80
N THR A 128 11.46 -4.49 1.51
CA THR A 128 12.68 -4.85 0.76
C THR A 128 13.83 -3.92 1.10
N ALA A 129 13.57 -2.63 1.26
CA ALA A 129 14.60 -1.64 1.56
C ALA A 129 15.11 -1.71 3.01
N HIS A 130 14.28 -2.16 3.94
CA HIS A 130 14.58 -2.08 5.37
C HIS A 130 14.60 -3.45 6.05
N THR A 131 15.29 -3.54 7.19
CA THR A 131 15.32 -4.75 8.01
C THR A 131 13.96 -5.05 8.65
N ARG A 132 13.17 -4.01 8.91
CA ARG A 132 11.78 -4.07 9.34
C ARG A 132 10.98 -2.99 8.65
N ALA A 133 9.78 -3.32 8.20
CA ALA A 133 8.79 -2.37 7.73
C ALA A 133 7.55 -2.41 8.63
N TYR A 134 6.88 -1.28 8.70
CA TYR A 134 5.70 -1.12 9.54
C TYR A 134 4.53 -0.62 8.72
N VAL A 135 3.36 -1.18 9.00
CA VAL A 135 2.09 -0.68 8.48
C VAL A 135 1.30 -0.09 9.63
N THR A 136 0.78 1.10 9.47
CA THR A 136 0.11 1.81 10.55
C THR A 136 -0.99 2.73 10.04
N CYS A 137 -1.83 3.23 10.94
CA CYS A 137 -2.83 4.23 10.57
C CYS A 137 -2.39 5.66 10.96
N ALA A 138 -2.94 6.64 10.24
CA ALA A 138 -2.65 8.05 10.49
C ALA A 138 -2.95 8.51 11.92
N ARG A 139 -3.90 7.85 12.62
CA ARG A 139 -4.21 8.14 14.02
C ARG A 139 -3.17 7.60 14.99
N ALA A 140 -2.53 6.49 14.66
CA ALA A 140 -1.52 5.85 15.52
C ALA A 140 -0.19 6.58 15.48
N ILE A 141 0.27 6.97 14.27
CA ILE A 141 1.63 7.48 14.11
C ILE A 141 1.80 8.95 14.52
N LYS A 142 0.81 9.81 14.25
CA LYS A 142 0.75 11.24 14.64
C LYS A 142 2.01 12.08 14.31
N ARG A 143 2.79 11.66 13.37
CA ARG A 143 4.01 12.32 12.87
C ARG A 143 4.26 11.94 11.42
N ILE A 144 5.16 12.62 10.78
CA ILE A 144 5.62 12.28 9.44
C ILE A 144 6.21 10.85 9.48
N PRO A 145 5.74 9.95 8.60
CA PRO A 145 6.24 8.58 8.54
C PRO A 145 7.70 8.54 8.09
N ARG A 146 8.43 7.54 8.56
CA ARG A 146 9.76 7.22 8.07
C ARG A 146 9.64 6.36 6.80
N ASP A 147 10.73 6.21 6.06
CA ASP A 147 10.77 5.45 4.79
C ASP A 147 10.34 3.99 4.91
N ASN A 148 10.38 3.42 6.12
CA ASN A 148 9.95 2.05 6.39
C ASN A 148 8.55 1.94 7.01
N GLU A 149 7.80 3.03 7.03
CA GLU A 149 6.46 3.10 7.62
C GLU A 149 5.44 3.45 6.53
N VAL A 150 4.53 2.51 6.26
CA VAL A 150 3.40 2.73 5.34
C VAL A 150 2.19 3.12 6.14
N VAL A 151 1.62 4.27 5.83
CA VAL A 151 0.49 4.86 6.57
C VAL A 151 -0.78 4.80 5.75
N VAL A 152 -1.85 4.29 6.36
CA VAL A 152 -3.19 4.24 5.78
C VAL A 152 -4.18 5.04 6.65
N GLY A 153 -5.37 5.32 6.12
CA GLY A 153 -6.42 6.02 6.87
C GLY A 153 -6.88 5.24 8.09
N CYS A 154 -7.11 3.94 7.92
CA CYS A 154 -7.39 2.94 8.94
C CYS A 154 -6.75 1.61 8.53
N LEU A 155 -6.19 0.85 9.46
CA LEU A 155 -5.62 -0.47 9.14
C LEU A 155 -6.69 -1.48 8.65
N GLY A 156 -7.95 -1.28 9.02
CA GLY A 156 -9.08 -2.07 8.50
C GLY A 156 -9.40 -1.83 7.01
N ASP A 157 -8.76 -0.84 6.37
CA ASP A 157 -8.81 -0.62 4.91
C ASP A 157 -8.02 -1.68 4.11
N ILE A 158 -7.18 -2.43 4.80
CA ILE A 158 -6.34 -3.47 4.18
C ILE A 158 -7.10 -4.78 4.13
N THR A 159 -7.29 -5.31 2.93
CA THR A 159 -8.01 -6.57 2.74
C THR A 159 -7.23 -7.76 3.28
N ARG A 160 -7.92 -8.85 3.65
CA ARG A 160 -7.30 -10.09 4.11
C ARG A 160 -6.38 -10.70 3.04
N GLU A 161 -6.74 -10.58 1.77
CA GLU A 161 -5.93 -11.05 0.65
C GLU A 161 -4.59 -10.30 0.57
N THR A 162 -4.62 -8.98 0.83
CA THR A 162 -3.40 -8.15 0.90
C THR A 162 -2.56 -8.53 2.12
N TRP A 163 -3.17 -8.71 3.30
CA TRP A 163 -2.46 -9.19 4.48
C TRP A 163 -1.82 -10.56 4.26
N PHE A 164 -2.56 -11.50 3.66
CA PHE A 164 -2.04 -12.82 3.33
C PHE A 164 -0.80 -12.75 2.44
N ALA A 165 -0.87 -12.02 1.34
CA ALA A 165 0.28 -11.86 0.43
C ALA A 165 1.49 -11.24 1.14
N ILE A 166 1.26 -10.22 2.00
CA ILE A 166 2.33 -9.59 2.78
C ILE A 166 2.95 -10.56 3.79
N LEU A 167 2.15 -11.34 4.51
CA LEU A 167 2.65 -12.30 5.50
C LEU A 167 3.52 -13.37 4.88
N VAL A 168 3.14 -13.87 3.70
CA VAL A 168 3.88 -14.89 2.96
C VAL A 168 5.17 -14.33 2.38
N ASP A 169 5.10 -13.19 1.68
CA ASP A 169 6.22 -12.64 0.93
C ASP A 169 7.20 -11.83 1.79
N TYR A 170 6.73 -11.18 2.86
CA TYR A 170 7.51 -10.22 3.66
C TYR A 170 7.40 -10.46 5.18
N PRO A 171 8.04 -11.50 5.71
CA PRO A 171 7.97 -11.84 7.13
C PRO A 171 8.58 -10.78 8.06
N ASN A 172 9.24 -9.75 7.52
CA ASN A 172 9.78 -8.61 8.26
C ASN A 172 8.81 -7.44 8.41
N VAL A 173 7.60 -7.55 7.88
CA VAL A 173 6.51 -6.56 8.08
C VAL A 173 5.87 -6.74 9.44
N ARG A 174 5.52 -5.64 10.09
CA ARG A 174 4.81 -5.58 11.37
C ARG A 174 3.70 -4.54 11.31
N ALA A 175 2.63 -4.76 12.02
CA ALA A 175 1.64 -3.70 12.26
C ALA A 175 2.07 -2.87 13.48
N TYR A 176 2.05 -1.54 13.35
CA TYR A 176 2.20 -0.63 14.47
C TYR A 176 0.84 -0.08 14.87
N LEU A 177 0.39 -0.44 16.05
CA LEU A 177 -0.90 -0.01 16.60
C LEU A 177 -0.83 0.07 18.13
N PRO A 178 -0.74 1.27 18.71
CA PRO A 178 -0.83 1.45 20.16
C PRO A 178 -2.18 0.94 20.70
N LEU A 179 -2.17 0.32 21.88
CA LEU A 179 -3.31 -0.41 22.45
C LEU A 179 -4.62 0.40 22.50
N ASP A 180 -4.56 1.67 22.87
CA ASP A 180 -5.77 2.50 23.08
C ASP A 180 -6.23 3.27 21.85
N VAL A 181 -5.60 3.08 20.69
CA VAL A 181 -5.89 3.93 19.52
C VAL A 181 -7.27 3.64 18.94
N CYS A 182 -7.65 2.38 18.85
CA CYS A 182 -8.93 1.96 18.26
C CYS A 182 -10.10 2.28 19.19
N THR A 183 -9.98 2.03 20.49
CA THR A 183 -11.04 2.32 21.48
C THR A 183 -11.44 3.80 21.52
N LYS A 184 -10.49 4.70 21.26
CA LYS A 184 -10.72 6.17 21.20
C LYS A 184 -10.92 6.66 19.77
N CYS A 185 -11.05 5.75 18.80
CA CYS A 185 -11.19 6.12 17.40
C CYS A 185 -12.64 6.41 17.04
N ARG A 186 -12.82 7.38 16.13
CA ARG A 186 -14.14 7.65 15.57
C ARG A 186 -14.60 6.57 14.59
N THR A 187 -13.66 5.73 14.09
CA THR A 187 -13.95 4.59 13.21
C THR A 187 -14.17 3.36 14.10
N THR A 188 -15.35 3.27 14.69
CA THR A 188 -15.68 2.32 15.77
C THR A 188 -15.63 0.86 15.32
N THR A 189 -16.00 0.59 14.07
CA THR A 189 -16.00 -0.76 13.47
C THR A 189 -14.62 -1.19 12.95
N GLY A 190 -13.62 -0.27 12.93
CA GLY A 190 -12.33 -0.50 12.30
C GLY A 190 -11.48 -1.57 12.99
N GLU A 191 -11.60 -1.73 14.30
CA GLU A 191 -10.86 -2.75 15.08
C GLU A 191 -11.36 -4.16 14.75
N GLU A 192 -12.66 -4.34 14.67
CA GLU A 192 -13.27 -5.63 14.33
C GLU A 192 -12.95 -6.04 12.89
N VAL A 193 -13.06 -5.11 11.93
CA VAL A 193 -12.73 -5.37 10.53
C VAL A 193 -11.26 -5.75 10.38
N LEU A 194 -10.36 -5.04 11.04
CA LEU A 194 -8.93 -5.34 11.06
C LEU A 194 -8.67 -6.73 11.67
N GLY A 195 -9.26 -7.00 12.84
CA GLY A 195 -9.08 -8.26 13.55
C GLY A 195 -9.49 -9.46 12.69
N ASN A 196 -10.65 -9.39 12.05
CA ASN A 196 -11.14 -10.43 11.15
C ASN A 196 -10.24 -10.61 9.92
N ALA A 197 -9.77 -9.50 9.31
CA ALA A 197 -8.89 -9.58 8.14
C ALA A 197 -7.53 -10.19 8.47
N ILE A 198 -6.95 -9.85 9.63
CA ILE A 198 -5.68 -10.43 10.09
C ILE A 198 -5.86 -11.90 10.44
N ALA A 199 -6.91 -12.26 11.18
CA ALA A 199 -7.18 -13.65 11.57
C ALA A 199 -7.31 -14.57 10.35
N ASP A 200 -8.09 -14.16 9.34
CA ASP A 200 -8.21 -14.91 8.09
C ASP A 200 -6.84 -15.04 7.38
N ALA A 201 -6.07 -13.96 7.32
CA ALA A 201 -4.76 -13.94 6.65
C ALA A 201 -3.73 -14.81 7.37
N GLU A 202 -3.68 -14.78 8.71
CA GLU A 202 -2.80 -15.62 9.54
C GLU A 202 -3.15 -17.11 9.44
N GLU A 203 -4.45 -17.44 9.44
CA GLU A 203 -4.92 -18.81 9.22
C GLU A 203 -4.45 -19.34 7.86
N TRP A 204 -4.59 -18.54 6.81
CA TRP A 204 -4.18 -18.92 5.45
C TRP A 204 -2.67 -19.05 5.30
N ALA A 205 -1.91 -18.11 5.89
CA ALA A 205 -0.46 -18.08 5.80
C ALA A 205 0.24 -19.08 6.73
N GLY A 206 -0.44 -19.53 7.78
CA GLY A 206 0.16 -20.35 8.84
C GLY A 206 1.22 -19.60 9.66
N THR A 207 1.22 -18.27 9.62
CA THR A 207 2.17 -17.41 10.33
C THR A 207 1.49 -16.15 10.84
N GLY A 208 1.97 -15.61 11.97
CA GLY A 208 1.37 -14.45 12.63
C GLY A 208 1.96 -13.11 12.18
N LEU A 209 1.12 -12.09 12.10
CA LEU A 209 1.52 -10.71 11.93
C LEU A 209 2.06 -10.17 13.27
N GLY A 210 3.32 -9.79 13.31
CA GLY A 210 3.87 -9.18 14.52
C GLY A 210 3.26 -7.80 14.78
N LEU A 211 2.75 -7.59 15.99
CA LEU A 211 2.22 -6.31 16.43
C LEU A 211 3.26 -5.55 17.26
N VAL A 212 3.43 -4.27 16.96
CA VAL A 212 4.24 -3.33 17.74
C VAL A 212 3.31 -2.28 18.35
N VAL A 213 3.32 -2.16 19.66
CA VAL A 213 2.45 -1.24 20.42
C VAL A 213 3.16 0.03 20.85
N ASP A 214 4.46 -0.05 21.07
CA ASP A 214 5.28 1.04 21.59
C ASP A 214 6.03 1.75 20.44
N ALA A 215 5.93 3.07 20.41
CA ALA A 215 6.62 3.89 19.40
C ALA A 215 8.15 3.78 19.47
N ASP A 216 8.69 3.57 20.65
CA ASP A 216 10.14 3.45 20.89
C ASP A 216 10.74 2.16 20.30
N LYS A 217 9.89 1.17 20.04
CA LYS A 217 10.29 -0.10 19.40
C LYS A 217 10.30 -0.02 17.86
N LEU A 218 9.91 1.12 17.29
CA LEU A 218 9.97 1.33 15.85
C LEU A 218 11.40 1.63 15.41
N VAL A 219 12.01 0.68 14.72
CA VAL A 219 13.39 0.77 14.24
C VAL A 219 13.40 1.05 12.75
N CYS A 220 13.97 2.18 12.32
CA CYS A 220 14.23 2.47 10.92
C CYS A 220 15.70 2.15 10.60
N LYS A 221 15.94 0.98 9.99
CA LYS A 221 17.27 0.55 9.58
C LYS A 221 17.20 -0.01 8.17
N LYS A 222 17.91 0.62 7.26
CA LYS A 222 18.06 0.12 5.89
C LYS A 222 18.85 -1.20 5.86
N ARG A 223 18.60 -2.01 4.86
CA ARG A 223 19.42 -3.22 4.62
C ARG A 223 20.78 -2.81 4.08
N ARG A 224 21.85 -3.48 4.48
CA ARG A 224 23.22 -3.19 4.05
C ARG A 224 23.40 -3.20 2.52
N SER A 225 22.63 -4.00 1.81
CA SER A 225 22.64 -4.03 0.34
C SER A 225 22.12 -2.73 -0.26
N VAL A 226 21.12 -2.12 0.35
CA VAL A 226 20.54 -0.83 -0.07
C VAL A 226 21.49 0.30 0.28
N GLU A 227 22.05 0.33 1.49
CA GLU A 227 23.04 1.32 1.91
C GLU A 227 24.27 1.33 0.98
N ARG A 228 24.78 0.14 0.61
CA ARG A 228 25.88 0.02 -0.35
C ARG A 228 25.53 0.58 -1.71
N LYS A 229 24.32 0.28 -2.20
CA LYS A 229 23.84 0.76 -3.49
C LYS A 229 23.73 2.28 -3.50
N GLU A 230 23.09 2.89 -2.49
CA GLU A 230 22.97 4.34 -2.36
C GLU A 230 24.35 5.03 -2.27
N PHE A 231 25.29 4.45 -1.50
CA PHE A 231 26.67 4.93 -1.44
C PHE A 231 27.35 4.89 -2.81
N MET A 232 27.28 3.77 -3.52
CA MET A 232 27.90 3.61 -4.84
C MET A 232 27.28 4.54 -5.89
N GLU A 233 25.95 4.72 -5.85
CA GLU A 233 25.26 5.68 -6.72
C GLU A 233 25.67 7.13 -6.41
N GLY A 234 25.84 7.47 -5.15
CA GLY A 234 26.38 8.78 -4.71
C GLY A 234 27.78 9.02 -5.27
N VAL A 235 28.70 8.06 -5.09
CA VAL A 235 30.07 8.12 -5.63
C VAL A 235 30.04 8.22 -7.16
N ALA A 236 29.22 7.44 -7.85
CA ALA A 236 29.12 7.47 -9.29
C ALA A 236 28.64 8.82 -9.84
N ARG A 237 27.67 9.46 -9.16
CA ARG A 237 27.22 10.82 -9.53
C ARG A 237 28.31 11.87 -9.34
N THR A 238 29.09 11.76 -8.26
CA THR A 238 30.17 12.71 -7.95
C THR A 238 31.36 12.53 -8.90
N THR A 239 31.62 11.31 -9.36
CA THR A 239 32.79 10.98 -10.22
C THR A 239 32.46 10.89 -11.70
N GLY A 240 31.18 11.04 -12.09
CA GLY A 240 30.73 10.90 -13.49
C GLY A 240 30.81 9.47 -14.06
N LEU A 241 31.05 8.46 -13.19
CA LEU A 241 31.08 7.06 -13.57
C LEU A 241 29.69 6.48 -13.68
N THR A 242 29.40 5.71 -14.72
CA THR A 242 28.09 5.04 -14.87
C THR A 242 27.99 3.84 -13.95
N VAL A 243 26.91 3.78 -13.15
CA VAL A 243 26.64 2.74 -12.15
C VAL A 243 26.64 1.32 -12.76
N SER A 244 26.35 1.19 -14.05
CA SER A 244 26.30 -0.10 -14.76
C SER A 244 27.64 -0.87 -14.76
N LYS A 245 28.78 -0.18 -14.56
CA LYS A 245 30.11 -0.83 -14.53
C LYS A 245 30.58 -1.23 -13.13
N LEU A 246 29.88 -0.83 -12.08
CA LEU A 246 30.34 -0.99 -10.69
C LEU A 246 29.56 -2.05 -9.90
N ASN A 247 28.57 -2.76 -10.50
CA ASN A 247 27.62 -3.45 -9.65
C ASN A 247 27.31 -4.91 -9.99
N PRO A 248 27.80 -5.86 -9.21
CA PRO A 248 27.18 -7.18 -9.07
C PRO A 248 25.96 -7.18 -8.11
N ALA A 249 25.70 -6.09 -7.38
CA ALA A 249 24.67 -6.02 -6.33
C ALA A 249 23.51 -5.06 -6.65
N ALA A 250 23.21 -4.82 -7.92
CA ALA A 250 21.94 -4.17 -8.34
C ALA A 250 20.71 -5.01 -7.90
N SER A 251 20.89 -5.91 -6.94
CA SER A 251 20.03 -7.04 -6.67
C SER A 251 18.70 -6.68 -6.00
N ALA A 252 18.65 -5.77 -5.02
CA ALA A 252 17.39 -5.58 -4.28
C ALA A 252 16.33 -4.83 -5.11
N ALA A 253 16.69 -3.72 -5.77
CA ALA A 253 15.72 -3.00 -6.62
C ALA A 253 15.45 -3.77 -7.93
N ALA A 254 16.44 -4.43 -8.50
CA ALA A 254 16.24 -5.30 -9.65
C ALA A 254 15.41 -6.53 -9.29
N THR A 255 15.63 -7.14 -8.12
CA THR A 255 14.84 -8.25 -7.61
C THR A 255 13.39 -7.81 -7.34
N LEU A 256 13.19 -6.61 -6.76
CA LEU A 256 11.86 -6.06 -6.55
C LEU A 256 11.16 -5.77 -7.88
N ALA A 257 11.86 -5.14 -8.83
CA ALA A 257 11.31 -4.90 -10.17
C ALA A 257 11.00 -6.21 -10.91
N GLN A 258 11.85 -7.24 -10.76
CA GLN A 258 11.60 -8.58 -11.30
C GLN A 258 10.39 -9.24 -10.64
N LYS A 259 10.24 -9.13 -9.31
CA LYS A 259 9.06 -9.63 -8.59
C LYS A 259 7.78 -8.93 -9.05
N PHE A 260 7.79 -7.60 -9.18
CA PHE A 260 6.63 -6.86 -9.67
C PHE A 260 6.29 -7.21 -11.11
N LYS A 261 7.29 -7.35 -11.98
CA LYS A 261 7.08 -7.80 -13.35
C LYS A 261 6.52 -9.22 -13.39
N ALA A 262 7.14 -10.16 -12.68
CA ALA A 262 6.70 -11.55 -12.59
C ALA A 262 5.27 -11.66 -12.01
N HIS A 263 4.93 -10.82 -11.02
CA HIS A 263 3.58 -10.73 -10.47
C HIS A 263 2.57 -10.23 -11.53
N GLY A 264 2.91 -9.16 -12.24
CA GLY A 264 2.11 -8.63 -13.35
C GLY A 264 1.92 -9.63 -14.49
N ASP A 265 2.98 -10.34 -14.87
CA ASP A 265 2.95 -11.37 -15.92
C ASP A 265 2.09 -12.57 -15.52
N ARG A 266 2.12 -12.97 -14.25
CA ARG A 266 1.25 -14.03 -13.68
C ARG A 266 -0.22 -13.63 -13.70
N ILE A 267 -0.55 -12.41 -13.25
CA ILE A 267 -1.92 -11.89 -13.31
C ILE A 267 -2.43 -11.90 -14.74
N ALA A 268 -1.62 -11.42 -15.70
CA ALA A 268 -1.98 -11.44 -17.10
C ALA A 268 -2.14 -12.86 -17.67
N SER A 269 -1.36 -13.83 -17.21
CA SER A 269 -1.50 -15.24 -17.61
C SER A 269 -2.76 -15.86 -17.03
N LEU A 270 -3.09 -15.58 -15.76
CA LEU A 270 -4.33 -16.02 -15.11
C LEU A 270 -5.56 -15.46 -15.82
N GLN A 271 -5.57 -14.17 -16.15
CA GLN A 271 -6.66 -13.57 -16.90
C GLN A 271 -6.85 -14.25 -18.25
N ARG A 272 -5.77 -14.51 -19.01
CA ARG A 272 -5.84 -15.23 -20.29
C ARG A 272 -6.37 -16.64 -20.14
N THR A 273 -5.97 -17.35 -19.09
CA THR A 273 -6.44 -18.72 -18.84
C THR A 273 -7.93 -18.73 -18.47
N LEU A 274 -8.39 -17.77 -17.65
CA LEU A 274 -9.79 -17.60 -17.30
C LEU A 274 -10.63 -17.22 -18.51
N ASP A 275 -10.17 -16.31 -19.35
CA ASP A 275 -10.82 -15.91 -20.59
C ASP A 275 -10.94 -17.10 -21.56
N ALA A 276 -9.93 -17.96 -21.64
CA ALA A 276 -9.91 -19.14 -22.48
C ALA A 276 -10.84 -20.28 -21.98
N THR A 277 -10.94 -20.42 -20.62
CA THR A 277 -11.76 -21.51 -20.02
C THR A 277 -13.25 -21.18 -20.00
N VAL A 278 -13.62 -19.90 -19.97
CA VAL A 278 -15.03 -19.48 -19.79
C VAL A 278 -15.74 -19.21 -21.12
N GLY A 279 -15.05 -19.27 -22.28
CA GLY A 279 -15.66 -19.06 -23.60
C GLY A 279 -16.34 -17.68 -23.69
N VAL A 280 -15.55 -16.63 -23.67
CA VAL A 280 -15.99 -15.26 -23.40
C VAL A 280 -16.84 -14.70 -24.53
N THR A 281 -18.15 -14.59 -24.34
CA THR A 281 -18.99 -13.64 -25.08
C THR A 281 -18.72 -12.21 -24.61
N ALA A 282 -18.92 -11.21 -25.46
CA ALA A 282 -18.63 -9.80 -25.15
C ALA A 282 -19.28 -9.28 -23.85
N GLN A 283 -20.41 -9.86 -23.45
CA GLN A 283 -21.12 -9.57 -22.19
C GLN A 283 -20.47 -10.19 -20.92
N GLN A 284 -19.61 -11.20 -21.06
CA GLN A 284 -18.91 -11.86 -19.97
C GLN A 284 -17.55 -11.22 -19.64
N ARG A 285 -17.07 -10.26 -20.45
CA ARG A 285 -15.80 -9.53 -20.21
C ARG A 285 -15.80 -8.69 -18.93
N HIS A 286 -16.94 -8.54 -18.25
CA HIS A 286 -17.06 -7.83 -16.97
C HIS A 286 -16.74 -8.69 -15.73
N ARG A 287 -16.33 -9.95 -15.90
CA ARG A 287 -15.86 -10.79 -14.79
C ARG A 287 -14.36 -10.67 -14.59
N VAL A 288 -13.87 -9.43 -14.49
CA VAL A 288 -12.49 -9.19 -14.09
C VAL A 288 -12.37 -9.63 -12.63
N LEU A 289 -11.35 -10.45 -12.33
CA LEU A 289 -11.01 -10.75 -10.93
C LEU A 289 -10.69 -9.45 -10.20
N THR A 290 -11.22 -9.30 -9.01
CA THR A 290 -10.87 -8.19 -8.13
C THR A 290 -9.37 -8.20 -7.84
N GLU A 291 -8.76 -7.02 -7.61
CA GLU A 291 -7.31 -6.91 -7.37
C GLU A 291 -6.88 -7.74 -6.16
N GLY A 292 -7.67 -7.76 -5.08
CA GLY A 292 -7.40 -8.61 -3.93
C GLY A 292 -7.34 -10.09 -4.29
N ARG A 293 -8.27 -10.59 -5.12
CA ARG A 293 -8.25 -11.98 -5.60
C ARG A 293 -7.10 -12.27 -6.54
N GLN A 294 -6.72 -11.31 -7.39
CA GLN A 294 -5.53 -11.44 -8.23
C GLN A 294 -4.26 -11.60 -7.38
N LEU A 295 -4.15 -10.80 -6.32
CA LEU A 295 -3.07 -10.88 -5.35
C LEU A 295 -3.03 -12.26 -4.67
N LEU A 296 -4.17 -12.71 -4.14
CA LEU A 296 -4.31 -14.02 -3.52
C LEU A 296 -3.85 -15.14 -4.46
N LEU A 297 -4.37 -15.18 -5.68
CA LEU A 297 -4.05 -16.21 -6.66
C LEU A 297 -2.59 -16.17 -7.09
N SER A 298 -2.00 -14.98 -7.24
CA SER A 298 -0.59 -14.84 -7.56
C SER A 298 0.31 -15.39 -6.45
N THR A 299 -0.01 -15.09 -5.18
CA THR A 299 0.72 -15.64 -4.03
C THR A 299 0.58 -17.15 -3.93
N LEU A 300 -0.62 -17.70 -4.16
CA LEU A 300 -0.85 -19.15 -4.17
C LEU A 300 -0.16 -19.87 -5.34
N GLN A 301 0.10 -19.21 -6.45
CA GLN A 301 0.92 -19.79 -7.53
C GLN A 301 2.39 -19.92 -7.15
N GLU A 302 2.92 -19.00 -6.35
CA GLU A 302 4.27 -19.11 -5.80
C GLU A 302 4.35 -20.11 -4.64
N HIS A 303 3.26 -20.25 -3.87
CA HIS A 303 3.15 -21.05 -2.66
C HIS A 303 1.96 -22.01 -2.72
N PRO A 304 1.98 -23.02 -3.64
CA PRO A 304 0.83 -23.91 -3.86
C PRO A 304 0.48 -24.74 -2.62
N GLU A 305 1.43 -24.96 -1.72
CA GLU A 305 1.23 -25.67 -0.46
C GLU A 305 0.22 -24.99 0.47
N LEU A 306 0.06 -23.67 0.34
CA LEU A 306 -0.87 -22.89 1.16
C LEU A 306 -2.32 -22.95 0.66
N ALA A 307 -2.54 -23.42 -0.58
CA ALA A 307 -3.88 -23.44 -1.18
C ALA A 307 -4.90 -24.24 -0.36
N LYS A 308 -4.45 -25.27 0.37
CA LYS A 308 -5.29 -26.08 1.25
C LYS A 308 -5.84 -25.31 2.47
N ASN A 309 -5.16 -24.25 2.88
CA ASN A 309 -5.53 -23.45 4.05
C ASN A 309 -6.50 -22.33 3.67
N VAL A 310 -6.55 -21.96 2.39
CA VAL A 310 -7.34 -20.80 1.93
C VAL A 310 -8.79 -21.19 1.78
N GLN A 311 -9.62 -20.71 2.69
CA GLN A 311 -11.07 -20.82 2.61
C GLN A 311 -11.67 -19.47 2.25
N VAL A 312 -11.97 -19.26 0.97
CA VAL A 312 -12.69 -18.06 0.54
C VAL A 312 -14.16 -18.27 0.81
N LYS A 313 -14.69 -17.59 1.84
CA LYS A 313 -16.14 -17.51 2.04
C LYS A 313 -16.72 -16.75 0.86
N THR A 314 -17.36 -17.46 -0.05
CA THR A 314 -18.14 -16.82 -1.12
C THR A 314 -19.29 -16.03 -0.50
N PRO A 315 -19.69 -14.89 -1.09
CA PRO A 315 -20.94 -14.25 -0.73
C PRO A 315 -22.05 -15.30 -0.81
N VAL A 316 -22.90 -15.36 0.22
CA VAL A 316 -23.99 -16.32 0.27
C VAL A 316 -24.93 -16.03 -0.90
N TRP A 317 -24.83 -16.84 -1.94
CA TRP A 317 -25.90 -16.97 -2.91
C TRP A 317 -26.98 -17.74 -2.19
N ASN A 318 -28.19 -17.19 -2.09
CA ASN A 318 -29.30 -17.95 -1.60
C ASN A 318 -29.38 -19.25 -2.42
N ALA A 319 -29.25 -20.39 -1.75
CA ALA A 319 -29.21 -21.72 -2.35
C ALA A 319 -30.55 -22.15 -3.01
N GLU A 320 -31.52 -21.26 -3.10
CA GLU A 320 -32.84 -21.48 -3.71
C GLU A 320 -32.91 -20.98 -5.16
N ARG A 321 -31.81 -21.15 -5.91
CA ARG A 321 -31.81 -20.97 -7.37
C ARG A 321 -31.10 -22.11 -8.07
#